data_7b0dd4f7b0c7b24fd9a3a3af352fc4b2
#
_entry.id   7b0dd4f7b0c7b24fd9a3a3af352fc4b2
#
_cell.length_a   1.000
_cell.length_b   1.000
_cell.length_c   1.000
_cell.angle_alpha   90.00
_cell.angle_beta   90.00
_cell.angle_gamma   90.00
#
_symmetry.space_group_name_H-M   'P 1'
#
loop_
_entity.id
_entity.type
_entity.pdbx_description
1 polymer ?
#
loop_
_entity_poly.entity_id
_entity_poly.type
_entity_poly.pdbx_seq_one_letter_code
_entity_poly.pdbx_strand_id
1 'polypeptide(L)'
;YNTSKKYRDAYGFRRAAESWEQLVLDEKVEAIIIASPQNTHLKIAMKAFALGKPVFCEKPLGINVEDGIKMVAAAKQSGAVNMIGFNYIRTPASQFVRQLVADGEIGDITWFRGEHTEDFYANPESPATWRAKGLENGTMGDLAPHMINAALAIMGPIKRLSADIATVHSSRPGGKVENDDHAQLMCTFKNGAMGHLYFSRVA
;
A
#
# COMPACT_ATOMS: atom_id res chain seq x y z
N TYR A 1 -14.58 15.93 -13.55
CA TYR A 1 -14.64 17.34 -13.15
C TYR A 1 -15.76 17.62 -12.16
N ASN A 2 -16.98 17.12 -12.38
CA ASN A 2 -18.09 17.31 -11.42
C ASN A 2 -17.78 16.69 -10.05
N THR A 3 -17.11 15.53 -10.05
CA THR A 3 -16.65 14.86 -8.82
C THR A 3 -15.59 15.71 -8.10
N SER A 4 -14.64 16.28 -8.82
CA SER A 4 -13.61 17.17 -8.24
C SER A 4 -14.21 18.42 -7.60
N LYS A 5 -15.23 19.03 -8.24
CA LYS A 5 -15.97 20.16 -7.66
C LYS A 5 -16.70 19.78 -6.38
N LYS A 6 -17.40 18.62 -6.39
CA LYS A 6 -18.09 18.10 -5.20
C LYS A 6 -17.14 17.94 -4.02
N TYR A 7 -15.96 17.36 -4.24
CA TYR A 7 -14.96 17.20 -3.18
C TYR A 7 -14.32 18.54 -2.76
N ARG A 8 -14.07 19.46 -3.71
CA ARG A 8 -13.64 20.81 -3.37
C ARG A 8 -14.56 21.44 -2.34
N ASP A 9 -15.86 21.42 -2.61
CA ASP A 9 -16.87 22.08 -1.78
C ASP A 9 -17.06 21.36 -0.43
N ALA A 10 -17.03 20.01 -0.45
CA ALA A 10 -17.19 19.21 0.77
C ALA A 10 -16.01 19.31 1.74
N TYR A 11 -14.79 19.48 1.24
CA TYR A 11 -13.56 19.48 2.04
C TYR A 11 -12.81 20.81 2.07
N GLY A 12 -13.38 21.88 1.49
CA GLY A 12 -12.82 23.21 1.57
C GLY A 12 -11.56 23.44 0.73
N PHE A 13 -11.37 22.68 -0.35
CA PHE A 13 -10.27 22.93 -1.27
C PHE A 13 -10.47 24.24 -2.03
N ARG A 14 -9.39 24.99 -2.26
CA ARG A 14 -9.46 26.27 -2.96
C ARG A 14 -9.92 26.15 -4.41
N ARG A 15 -9.49 25.10 -5.11
CA ARG A 15 -9.73 24.90 -6.54
C ARG A 15 -10.01 23.43 -6.83
N ALA A 16 -10.72 23.17 -7.92
CA ALA A 16 -10.85 21.87 -8.55
C ALA A 16 -10.22 21.95 -9.95
N ALA A 17 -9.32 21.03 -10.26
CA ALA A 17 -8.76 20.87 -11.59
C ALA A 17 -9.67 19.99 -12.46
N GLU A 18 -9.62 20.17 -13.77
CA GLU A 18 -10.38 19.37 -14.74
C GLU A 18 -9.74 17.99 -14.96
N SER A 19 -8.42 17.92 -14.81
CA SER A 19 -7.66 16.69 -14.91
C SER A 19 -6.48 16.69 -13.94
N TRP A 20 -5.89 15.51 -13.70
CA TRP A 20 -4.68 15.40 -12.91
C TRP A 20 -3.46 16.02 -13.61
N GLU A 21 -3.43 15.98 -14.94
CA GLU A 21 -2.37 16.63 -15.75
C GLU A 21 -2.34 18.13 -15.50
N GLN A 22 -3.50 18.78 -15.55
CA GLN A 22 -3.62 20.20 -15.26
C GLN A 22 -3.11 20.53 -13.85
N LEU A 23 -3.46 19.68 -12.86
CA LEU A 23 -3.01 19.86 -11.49
C LEU A 23 -1.49 19.75 -11.35
N VAL A 24 -0.89 18.72 -11.96
CA VAL A 24 0.56 18.47 -11.88
C VAL A 24 1.36 19.55 -12.62
N LEU A 25 0.83 20.10 -13.70
CA LEU A 25 1.49 21.16 -14.49
C LEU A 25 1.33 22.58 -13.87
N ASP A 26 0.40 22.77 -12.93
CA ASP A 26 0.19 24.07 -12.30
C ASP A 26 1.40 24.47 -11.45
N GLU A 27 2.09 25.54 -11.80
CA GLU A 27 3.28 26.05 -11.09
C GLU A 27 3.00 26.45 -9.64
N LYS A 28 1.75 26.76 -9.30
CA LYS A 28 1.32 27.10 -7.94
C LYS A 28 1.12 25.86 -7.05
N VAL A 29 1.20 24.66 -7.62
CA VAL A 29 1.13 23.40 -6.88
C VAL A 29 2.55 22.95 -6.56
N GLU A 30 2.92 23.06 -5.30
CA GLU A 30 4.30 22.82 -4.82
C GLU A 30 4.57 21.34 -4.53
N ALA A 31 3.54 20.53 -4.24
CA ALA A 31 3.65 19.11 -3.95
C ALA A 31 2.42 18.34 -4.44
N ILE A 32 2.58 17.06 -4.75
CA ILE A 32 1.51 16.20 -5.26
C ILE A 32 1.21 15.10 -4.23
N ILE A 33 -0.07 14.99 -3.85
CA ILE A 33 -0.59 13.84 -3.09
C ILE A 33 -1.37 12.96 -4.06
N ILE A 34 -0.95 11.70 -4.22
CA ILE A 34 -1.60 10.71 -5.09
C ILE A 34 -2.39 9.76 -4.20
N ALA A 35 -3.70 9.92 -4.18
CA ALA A 35 -4.66 9.09 -3.45
C ALA A 35 -5.77 8.58 -4.41
N SER A 36 -5.43 8.43 -5.67
CA SER A 36 -6.28 7.94 -6.75
C SER A 36 -6.14 6.41 -6.88
N PRO A 37 -6.90 5.73 -7.76
CA PRO A 37 -6.73 4.29 -7.99
C PRO A 37 -5.29 3.93 -8.39
N GLN A 38 -4.82 2.77 -7.91
CA GLN A 38 -3.43 2.30 -8.01
C GLN A 38 -2.87 2.32 -9.43
N ASN A 39 -3.68 1.99 -10.44
CA ASN A 39 -3.31 2.02 -11.86
C ASN A 39 -3.00 3.43 -12.39
N THR A 40 -3.22 4.45 -11.59
CA THR A 40 -2.89 5.84 -11.93
C THR A 40 -1.60 6.32 -11.30
N HIS A 41 -1.09 5.63 -10.27
CA HIS A 41 0.04 6.08 -9.46
C HIS A 41 1.29 6.33 -10.31
N LEU A 42 1.69 5.35 -11.12
CA LEU A 42 2.90 5.45 -11.95
C LEU A 42 2.90 6.72 -12.81
N LYS A 43 1.84 6.90 -13.61
CA LYS A 43 1.81 8.01 -14.59
C LYS A 43 1.82 9.38 -13.92
N ILE A 44 1.12 9.53 -12.78
CA ILE A 44 1.06 10.79 -12.04
C ILE A 44 2.42 11.07 -11.37
N ALA A 45 2.99 10.07 -10.69
CA ALA A 45 4.28 10.20 -10.01
C ALA A 45 5.42 10.49 -10.99
N MET A 46 5.48 9.78 -12.11
CA MET A 46 6.49 10.03 -13.16
C MET A 46 6.43 11.46 -13.68
N LYS A 47 5.22 11.99 -13.91
CA LYS A 47 5.07 13.38 -14.37
C LYS A 47 5.47 14.39 -13.29
N ALA A 48 5.10 14.14 -12.03
CA ALA A 48 5.48 15.00 -10.91
C ALA A 48 7.01 15.04 -10.70
N PHE A 49 7.66 13.87 -10.69
CA PHE A 49 9.12 13.77 -10.56
C PHE A 49 9.87 14.41 -11.73
N ALA A 50 9.36 14.29 -12.97
CA ALA A 50 9.95 14.98 -14.13
C ALA A 50 9.91 16.52 -14.01
N LEU A 51 9.01 17.06 -13.18
CA LEU A 51 8.90 18.48 -12.85
C LEU A 51 9.58 18.86 -11.52
N GLY A 52 10.31 17.92 -10.91
CA GLY A 52 10.98 18.13 -9.63
C GLY A 52 10.03 18.32 -8.43
N LYS A 53 8.76 17.96 -8.56
CA LYS A 53 7.75 18.16 -7.50
C LYS A 53 7.82 17.07 -6.46
N PRO A 54 7.75 17.39 -5.15
CA PRO A 54 7.55 16.42 -4.07
C PRO A 54 6.29 15.57 -4.27
N VAL A 55 6.40 14.28 -3.94
CA VAL A 55 5.29 13.33 -4.12
C VAL A 55 5.03 12.54 -2.84
N PHE A 56 3.82 12.58 -2.34
CA PHE A 56 3.26 11.58 -1.44
C PHE A 56 2.35 10.66 -2.25
N CYS A 57 2.62 9.35 -2.23
CA CYS A 57 1.82 8.37 -2.97
C CYS A 57 1.22 7.34 -2.02
N GLU A 58 -0.09 7.09 -2.13
CA GLU A 58 -0.73 5.99 -1.42
C GLU A 58 -0.16 4.63 -1.81
N LYS A 59 -0.29 3.72 -0.87
CA LYS A 59 0.05 2.30 -1.08
C LYS A 59 -1.09 1.58 -1.87
N PRO A 60 -0.78 0.50 -2.57
CA PRO A 60 0.55 0.06 -2.99
C PRO A 60 1.17 1.03 -4.00
N LEU A 61 2.48 1.00 -4.15
CA LEU A 61 3.20 1.97 -5.01
C LEU A 61 2.76 1.90 -6.48
N GLY A 62 2.49 0.69 -6.97
CA GLY A 62 1.99 0.42 -8.32
C GLY A 62 1.20 -0.88 -8.37
N ILE A 63 0.71 -1.24 -9.54
CA ILE A 63 -0.06 -2.48 -9.75
C ILE A 63 0.82 -3.73 -9.92
N ASN A 64 2.11 -3.54 -10.12
CA ASN A 64 3.12 -4.59 -10.29
C ASN A 64 4.50 -4.11 -9.84
N VAL A 65 5.47 -5.02 -9.82
CA VAL A 65 6.85 -4.75 -9.39
C VAL A 65 7.56 -3.78 -10.34
N GLU A 66 7.31 -3.89 -11.63
CA GLU A 66 7.91 -3.05 -12.67
C GLU A 66 7.54 -1.58 -12.51
N ASP A 67 6.28 -1.31 -12.17
CA ASP A 67 5.82 0.06 -11.87
C ASP A 67 6.55 0.62 -10.65
N GLY A 68 6.67 -0.19 -9.59
CA GLY A 68 7.42 0.19 -8.39
C GLY A 68 8.88 0.52 -8.69
N ILE A 69 9.56 -0.31 -9.49
CA ILE A 69 10.95 -0.08 -9.90
C ILE A 69 11.09 1.24 -10.66
N LYS A 70 10.20 1.51 -11.63
CA LYS A 70 10.21 2.76 -12.41
C LYS A 70 10.01 3.99 -11.52
N MET A 71 9.04 3.92 -10.60
CA MET A 71 8.76 5.03 -9.66
C MET A 71 9.94 5.32 -8.73
N VAL A 72 10.57 4.27 -8.17
CA VAL A 72 11.76 4.41 -7.32
C VAL A 72 12.93 5.01 -8.09
N ALA A 73 13.15 4.57 -9.34
CA ALA A 73 14.20 5.13 -10.20
C ALA A 73 13.96 6.61 -10.49
N ALA A 74 12.72 6.98 -10.85
CA ALA A 74 12.35 8.38 -11.12
C ALA A 74 12.49 9.28 -9.87
N ALA A 75 12.05 8.78 -8.70
CA ALA A 75 12.21 9.50 -7.44
C ALA A 75 13.68 9.78 -7.12
N LYS A 76 14.55 8.77 -7.28
CA LYS A 76 16.01 8.93 -7.08
C LYS A 76 16.62 9.91 -8.07
N GLN A 77 16.25 9.82 -9.34
CA GLN A 77 16.77 10.69 -10.39
C GLN A 77 16.34 12.15 -10.20
N SER A 78 15.10 12.38 -9.76
CA SER A 78 14.58 13.74 -9.55
C SER A 78 15.19 14.43 -8.33
N GLY A 79 15.64 13.68 -7.33
CA GLY A 79 16.04 14.20 -6.02
C GLY A 79 14.90 14.83 -5.22
N ALA A 80 13.66 14.79 -5.70
CA ALA A 80 12.51 15.37 -5.03
C ALA A 80 12.13 14.61 -3.76
N VAL A 81 11.67 15.33 -2.75
CA VAL A 81 11.14 14.72 -1.53
C VAL A 81 10.00 13.78 -1.88
N ASN A 82 10.03 12.58 -1.34
CA ASN A 82 9.01 11.58 -1.64
C ASN A 82 8.69 10.69 -0.45
N MET A 83 7.46 10.18 -0.41
CA MET A 83 6.98 9.28 0.64
C MET A 83 5.87 8.37 0.10
N ILE A 84 5.84 7.13 0.60
CA ILE A 84 4.72 6.20 0.40
C ILE A 84 3.84 6.19 1.64
N GLY A 85 2.53 6.08 1.45
CA GLY A 85 1.48 6.14 2.47
C GLY A 85 1.39 4.93 3.39
N PHE A 86 2.50 4.40 3.89
CA PHE A 86 2.49 3.36 4.93
C PHE A 86 2.25 3.98 6.31
N ASN A 87 0.99 4.27 6.61
CA ASN A 87 0.58 4.97 7.82
C ASN A 87 0.79 4.16 9.10
N TYR A 88 0.60 2.82 9.08
CA TYR A 88 0.64 2.00 10.29
C TYR A 88 2.00 1.99 10.99
N ILE A 89 3.10 1.99 10.25
CA ILE A 89 4.45 2.09 10.85
C ILE A 89 4.77 3.49 11.43
N ARG A 90 3.89 4.47 11.19
CA ARG A 90 4.04 5.85 11.67
C ARG A 90 3.24 6.15 12.93
N THR A 91 2.40 5.21 13.39
CA THR A 91 1.70 5.38 14.67
C THR A 91 2.69 5.43 15.83
N PRO A 92 2.38 6.15 16.91
CA PRO A 92 3.27 6.24 18.09
C PRO A 92 3.64 4.85 18.63
N ALA A 93 2.67 3.92 18.71
CA ALA A 93 2.92 2.56 19.17
C ALA A 93 3.91 1.81 18.28
N SER A 94 3.74 1.89 16.95
CA SER A 94 4.66 1.24 16.00
C SER A 94 6.07 1.84 16.04
N GLN A 95 6.17 3.14 16.22
CA GLN A 95 7.46 3.81 16.39
C GLN A 95 8.14 3.38 17.70
N PHE A 96 7.40 3.28 18.79
CA PHE A 96 7.91 2.84 20.08
C PHE A 96 8.41 1.38 20.02
N VAL A 97 7.64 0.46 19.43
CA VAL A 97 8.09 -0.93 19.21
C VAL A 97 9.41 -0.97 18.43
N ARG A 98 9.52 -0.21 17.35
CA ARG A 98 10.75 -0.15 16.56
C ARG A 98 11.94 0.40 17.36
N GLN A 99 11.69 1.38 18.24
CA GLN A 99 12.72 1.92 19.13
C GLN A 99 13.20 0.86 20.13
N LEU A 100 12.29 0.14 20.81
CA LEU A 100 12.63 -0.94 21.74
C LEU A 100 13.49 -2.02 21.09
N VAL A 101 13.16 -2.39 19.83
CA VAL A 101 13.95 -3.35 19.07
C VAL A 101 15.33 -2.80 18.73
N ALA A 102 15.40 -1.55 18.27
CA ALA A 102 16.67 -0.90 17.89
C ALA A 102 17.61 -0.71 19.07
N ASP A 103 17.06 -0.44 20.25
CA ASP A 103 17.84 -0.23 21.50
C ASP A 103 18.22 -1.58 22.14
N GLY A 104 17.75 -2.71 21.61
CA GLY A 104 18.04 -4.05 22.16
C GLY A 104 17.30 -4.40 23.46
N GLU A 105 16.29 -3.60 23.85
CA GLU A 105 15.54 -3.75 25.09
C GLU A 105 14.82 -5.12 25.22
N ILE A 106 14.47 -5.75 24.09
CA ILE A 106 13.83 -7.07 24.06
C ILE A 106 14.79 -8.20 23.65
N GLY A 107 16.09 -7.89 23.52
CA GLY A 107 17.13 -8.84 23.12
C GLY A 107 17.01 -9.29 21.67
N ASP A 108 17.64 -10.42 21.34
CA ASP A 108 17.64 -11.00 19.99
C ASP A 108 16.29 -11.58 19.64
N ILE A 109 15.70 -11.09 18.54
CA ILE A 109 14.42 -11.59 18.07
C ILE A 109 14.63 -12.87 17.27
N THR A 110 14.01 -13.96 17.71
CA THR A 110 14.08 -15.28 17.07
C THR A 110 12.85 -15.61 16.22
N TRP A 111 11.71 -14.94 16.49
CA TRP A 111 10.44 -15.20 15.84
C TRP A 111 9.62 -13.91 15.66
N PHE A 112 9.00 -13.76 14.49
CA PHE A 112 8.05 -12.69 14.20
C PHE A 112 6.71 -13.28 13.75
N ARG A 113 5.62 -12.82 14.36
CA ARG A 113 4.26 -13.09 13.90
C ARG A 113 3.54 -11.79 13.63
N GLY A 114 2.97 -11.68 12.43
CA GLY A 114 2.17 -10.52 12.04
C GLY A 114 0.86 -10.96 11.41
N GLU A 115 -0.22 -10.26 11.75
CA GLU A 115 -1.55 -10.52 11.20
C GLU A 115 -2.19 -9.19 10.80
N HIS A 116 -2.87 -9.20 9.64
CA HIS A 116 -3.75 -8.12 9.23
C HIS A 116 -5.03 -8.75 8.69
N THR A 117 -6.04 -8.79 9.54
CA THR A 117 -7.32 -9.41 9.23
C THR A 117 -8.43 -8.40 9.32
N GLU A 118 -9.36 -8.49 8.39
CA GLU A 118 -10.57 -7.70 8.31
C GLU A 118 -11.74 -8.59 7.87
N ASP A 119 -12.97 -8.21 8.18
CA ASP A 119 -14.17 -9.00 7.94
C ASP A 119 -15.10 -8.41 6.87
N PHE A 120 -14.69 -7.29 6.21
CA PHE A 120 -15.57 -6.56 5.29
C PHE A 120 -16.07 -7.39 4.10
N TYR A 121 -15.44 -8.53 3.80
CA TYR A 121 -15.87 -9.51 2.80
C TYR A 121 -16.23 -10.89 3.39
N ALA A 122 -16.39 -11.02 4.72
CA ALA A 122 -16.81 -12.26 5.36
C ALA A 122 -18.20 -12.72 4.91
N ASN A 123 -19.15 -11.78 4.76
CA ASN A 123 -20.47 -12.11 4.23
C ASN A 123 -20.42 -12.38 2.72
N PRO A 124 -20.76 -13.62 2.23
CA PRO A 124 -20.76 -13.96 0.82
C PRO A 124 -21.77 -13.14 -0.01
N GLU A 125 -22.82 -12.64 0.62
CA GLU A 125 -23.84 -11.79 -0.03
C GLU A 125 -23.40 -10.33 -0.23
N SER A 126 -22.23 -9.95 0.28
CA SER A 126 -21.67 -8.63 -0.01
C SER A 126 -21.37 -8.49 -1.50
N PRO A 127 -21.79 -7.39 -2.16
CA PRO A 127 -21.63 -7.25 -3.60
C PRO A 127 -20.17 -7.18 -4.03
N ALA A 128 -19.89 -7.71 -5.22
CA ALA A 128 -18.60 -7.55 -5.88
C ALA A 128 -18.38 -6.06 -6.21
N THR A 129 -17.40 -5.46 -5.54
CA THR A 129 -16.95 -4.08 -5.79
C THR A 129 -15.66 -4.08 -6.62
N TRP A 130 -15.03 -2.93 -6.80
CA TRP A 130 -13.69 -2.83 -7.39
C TRP A 130 -12.65 -3.70 -6.65
N ARG A 131 -12.85 -3.95 -5.35
CA ARG A 131 -11.99 -4.83 -4.53
C ARG A 131 -12.02 -6.30 -4.94
N ALA A 132 -13.02 -6.73 -5.73
CA ALA A 132 -13.10 -8.07 -6.27
C ALA A 132 -12.44 -8.21 -7.66
N LYS A 133 -11.89 -7.12 -8.20
CA LYS A 133 -11.36 -7.04 -9.57
C LYS A 133 -9.86 -6.75 -9.54
N GLY A 134 -9.10 -7.45 -10.39
CA GLY A 134 -7.66 -7.31 -10.51
C GLY A 134 -6.89 -7.88 -9.31
N LEU A 135 -5.74 -8.48 -9.56
CA LEU A 135 -4.91 -9.12 -8.53
C LEU A 135 -4.42 -8.12 -7.48
N GLU A 136 -4.16 -6.88 -7.87
CA GLU A 136 -3.68 -5.80 -7.02
C GLU A 136 -4.66 -5.35 -5.94
N ASN A 137 -5.93 -5.75 -6.06
CA ASN A 137 -6.99 -5.40 -5.11
C ASN A 137 -7.38 -6.57 -4.17
N GLY A 138 -6.66 -7.70 -4.23
CA GLY A 138 -6.79 -8.81 -3.30
C GLY A 138 -6.16 -8.51 -1.93
N THR A 139 -6.24 -9.46 -1.03
CA THR A 139 -5.64 -9.37 0.30
C THR A 139 -4.14 -9.13 0.23
N MET A 140 -3.46 -9.78 -0.72
CA MET A 140 -2.02 -9.56 -0.95
C MET A 140 -1.70 -8.17 -1.49
N GLY A 141 -2.59 -7.55 -2.24
CA GLY A 141 -2.39 -6.19 -2.76
C GLY A 141 -2.84 -5.08 -1.82
N ASP A 142 -3.84 -5.33 -0.99
CA ASP A 142 -4.46 -4.30 -0.12
C ASP A 142 -3.99 -4.38 1.33
N LEU A 143 -4.05 -5.55 1.99
CA LEU A 143 -3.74 -5.71 3.41
C LEU A 143 -2.28 -6.10 3.68
N ALA A 144 -1.75 -7.05 2.92
CA ALA A 144 -0.40 -7.56 3.11
C ALA A 144 0.69 -6.49 3.05
N PRO A 145 0.64 -5.46 2.18
CA PRO A 145 1.68 -4.44 2.11
C PRO A 145 1.94 -3.72 3.43
N HIS A 146 0.92 -3.49 4.24
CA HIS A 146 1.07 -2.85 5.55
C HIS A 146 1.89 -3.71 6.52
N MET A 147 1.53 -4.99 6.65
CA MET A 147 2.20 -5.89 7.60
C MET A 147 3.58 -6.30 7.09
N ILE A 148 3.75 -6.51 5.77
CA ILE A 148 5.08 -6.76 5.18
C ILE A 148 6.00 -5.55 5.43
N ASN A 149 5.50 -4.34 5.26
CA ASN A 149 6.26 -3.13 5.55
C ASN A 149 6.65 -3.04 7.04
N ALA A 150 5.73 -3.38 7.96
CA ALA A 150 6.03 -3.45 9.39
C ALA A 150 7.08 -4.51 9.71
N ALA A 151 6.94 -5.72 9.14
CA ALA A 151 7.91 -6.80 9.32
C ALA A 151 9.31 -6.38 8.84
N LEU A 152 9.42 -5.77 7.66
CA LEU A 152 10.69 -5.26 7.13
C LEU A 152 11.29 -4.15 8.00
N ALA A 153 10.45 -3.29 8.58
CA ALA A 153 10.88 -2.18 9.42
C ALA A 153 11.37 -2.63 10.81
N ILE A 154 10.90 -3.78 11.31
CA ILE A 154 11.26 -4.35 12.62
C ILE A 154 12.39 -5.37 12.48
N MET A 155 12.24 -6.32 11.54
CA MET A 155 13.10 -7.50 11.41
C MET A 155 14.19 -7.36 10.35
N GLY A 156 14.11 -6.32 9.51
CA GLY A 156 14.97 -6.19 8.34
C GLY A 156 14.55 -7.08 7.16
N PRO A 157 15.44 -7.27 6.17
CA PRO A 157 15.07 -7.93 4.91
C PRO A 157 14.72 -9.42 5.06
N ILE A 158 13.69 -9.86 4.34
CA ILE A 158 13.35 -11.27 4.18
C ILE A 158 14.40 -11.93 3.27
N LYS A 159 14.94 -13.07 3.71
CA LYS A 159 15.90 -13.90 2.96
C LYS A 159 15.19 -14.91 2.07
N ARG A 160 14.13 -15.53 2.58
CA ARG A 160 13.36 -16.60 1.92
C ARG A 160 11.92 -16.55 2.40
N LEU A 161 10.98 -16.83 1.51
CA LEU A 161 9.58 -16.99 1.87
C LEU A 161 8.93 -18.13 1.07
N SER A 162 7.86 -18.68 1.65
CA SER A 162 6.87 -19.55 1.01
C SER A 162 5.50 -18.96 1.31
N ALA A 163 4.56 -19.03 0.38
CA ALA A 163 3.24 -18.45 0.52
C ALA A 163 2.15 -19.39 0.00
N ASP A 164 1.03 -19.42 0.72
CA ASP A 164 -0.23 -19.97 0.25
C ASP A 164 -1.24 -18.84 0.12
N ILE A 165 -1.94 -18.81 -0.99
CA ILE A 165 -2.91 -17.76 -1.34
C ILE A 165 -4.20 -18.43 -1.80
N ALA A 166 -5.36 -17.99 -1.30
CA ALA A 166 -6.64 -18.59 -1.61
C ALA A 166 -7.75 -17.56 -1.82
N THR A 167 -8.67 -17.89 -2.71
CA THR A 167 -9.96 -17.20 -2.88
C THR A 167 -11.04 -18.05 -2.23
N VAL A 168 -11.70 -17.53 -1.20
CA VAL A 168 -12.76 -18.25 -0.46
C VAL A 168 -14.07 -18.19 -1.22
N HIS A 169 -14.44 -17.01 -1.66
CA HIS A 169 -15.67 -16.78 -2.42
C HIS A 169 -15.34 -16.43 -3.86
N SER A 170 -15.43 -17.41 -4.77
CA SER A 170 -15.11 -17.23 -6.19
C SER A 170 -16.11 -16.35 -6.95
N SER A 171 -17.30 -16.11 -6.37
CA SER A 171 -18.33 -15.23 -6.94
C SER A 171 -19.11 -14.54 -5.83
N ARG A 172 -19.66 -13.36 -6.15
CA ARG A 172 -20.50 -12.55 -5.26
C ARG A 172 -21.63 -11.90 -6.05
N PRO A 173 -22.69 -11.41 -5.43
CA PRO A 173 -23.68 -10.58 -6.13
C PRO A 173 -22.99 -9.51 -6.97
N GLY A 174 -23.31 -9.47 -8.27
CA GLY A 174 -22.73 -8.52 -9.21
C GLY A 174 -21.44 -8.96 -9.92
N GLY A 175 -20.89 -10.16 -9.63
CA GLY A 175 -19.81 -10.69 -10.45
C GLY A 175 -18.85 -11.69 -9.83
N LYS A 176 -17.90 -12.11 -10.65
CA LYS A 176 -16.81 -13.01 -10.28
C LYS A 176 -15.76 -12.27 -9.41
N VAL A 177 -15.17 -12.98 -8.46
CA VAL A 177 -14.00 -12.54 -7.70
C VAL A 177 -12.73 -13.00 -8.44
N GLU A 178 -11.83 -12.07 -8.73
CA GLU A 178 -10.64 -12.29 -9.56
C GLU A 178 -9.34 -12.36 -8.75
N ASN A 179 -9.43 -12.23 -7.41
CA ASN A 179 -8.28 -12.08 -6.52
C ASN A 179 -8.47 -12.83 -5.20
N ASP A 180 -7.47 -12.77 -4.36
CA ASP A 180 -7.37 -13.53 -3.14
C ASP A 180 -8.13 -12.92 -1.95
N ASP A 181 -8.67 -13.80 -1.09
CA ASP A 181 -9.32 -13.46 0.17
C ASP A 181 -8.45 -13.76 1.39
N HIS A 182 -7.56 -14.75 1.27
CA HIS A 182 -6.59 -15.15 2.30
C HIS A 182 -5.20 -15.24 1.72
N ALA A 183 -4.21 -14.96 2.55
CA ALA A 183 -2.83 -15.32 2.28
C ALA A 183 -2.08 -15.60 3.59
N GLN A 184 -1.18 -16.57 3.56
CA GLN A 184 -0.21 -16.80 4.64
C GLN A 184 1.19 -16.92 4.07
N LEU A 185 2.15 -16.37 4.78
CA LEU A 185 3.56 -16.41 4.43
C LEU A 185 4.37 -16.97 5.58
N MET A 186 5.20 -17.97 5.28
CA MET A 186 6.26 -18.41 6.16
C MET A 186 7.59 -17.87 5.63
N CYS A 187 8.37 -17.21 6.46
CA CYS A 187 9.60 -16.58 6.00
C CYS A 187 10.78 -16.80 6.96
N THR A 188 11.97 -16.55 6.45
CA THR A 188 13.20 -16.42 7.23
C THR A 188 13.80 -15.07 6.88
N PHE A 189 14.13 -14.26 7.90
CA PHE A 189 14.80 -12.99 7.74
C PHE A 189 16.31 -13.16 7.57
N LYS A 190 17.00 -12.09 7.11
CA LYS A 190 18.46 -12.15 6.93
C LYS A 190 19.23 -12.32 8.25
N ASN A 191 18.66 -11.87 9.37
CA ASN A 191 19.24 -12.09 10.71
C ASN A 191 19.07 -13.54 11.25
N GLY A 192 18.40 -14.42 10.50
CA GLY A 192 18.15 -15.80 10.87
C GLY A 192 16.82 -16.07 11.58
N ALA A 193 16.13 -15.05 12.05
CA ALA A 193 14.83 -15.20 12.66
C ALA A 193 13.80 -15.75 11.67
N MET A 194 12.85 -16.54 12.17
CA MET A 194 11.72 -17.03 11.39
C MET A 194 10.51 -16.10 11.55
N GLY A 195 9.59 -16.14 10.59
CA GLY A 195 8.35 -15.37 10.66
C GLY A 195 7.17 -16.05 10.02
N HIS A 196 5.99 -15.71 10.51
CA HIS A 196 4.70 -16.05 9.95
C HIS A 196 3.85 -14.79 9.81
N LEU A 197 3.34 -14.56 8.60
CA LEU A 197 2.45 -13.46 8.29
C LEU A 197 1.12 -14.03 7.79
N TYR A 198 0.02 -13.52 8.30
CA TYR A 198 -1.33 -13.93 7.89
C TYR A 198 -2.17 -12.73 7.51
N PHE A 199 -2.91 -12.86 6.43
CA PHE A 199 -3.77 -11.83 5.89
C PHE A 199 -5.13 -12.39 5.51
N SER A 200 -6.19 -11.68 5.85
CA SER A 200 -7.54 -12.06 5.48
C SER A 200 -8.45 -10.83 5.38
N ARG A 201 -9.39 -10.87 4.44
CA ARG A 201 -10.49 -9.90 4.35
C ARG A 201 -11.85 -10.55 4.61
N VAL A 202 -11.85 -11.81 5.06
CA VAL A 202 -13.03 -12.63 5.33
C VAL A 202 -12.97 -13.34 6.70
N ALA A 203 -12.03 -12.97 7.58
CA ALA A 203 -11.84 -13.56 8.90
C ALA A 203 -11.86 -12.52 10.00
#